data_29682500f11a8c2af1907a99fc80aadb
#
_entry.id   29682500f11a8c2af1907a99fc80aadb
#
_cell.length_a   1.000
_cell.length_b   1.000
_cell.length_c   1.000
_cell.angle_alpha   90.00
_cell.angle_beta   90.00
_cell.angle_gamma   90.00
#
_symmetry.space_group_name_H-M   'P 1'
#
loop_
_entity.id
_entity.type
_entity.pdbx_description
1 polymer ?
#
loop_
_entity_poly.entity_id
_entity_poly.type
_entity_poly.pdbx_seq_one_letter_code
_entity_poly.pdbx_strand_id
1 'polypeptide(L)'
;MILRMMFGGLALAVAASTGVAAQQAGQGDAAQGKTTYMADGCYECHGGVGQGGRATGPRLARTQLPIDAFRQQLRQPSNEMPPYESGVVSDAEVANIYAYLQSLPEAKAAKDIPLLNQ
;
A
#
# COMPACT_ATOMS: atom_id res chain seq x y z
N MET A 1 -55.19 -38.69 -35.38
CA MET A 1 -54.48 -37.44 -35.60
C MET A 1 -54.03 -36.95 -34.21
N ILE A 2 -52.78 -37.28 -33.81
CA ILE A 2 -52.26 -37.13 -32.45
C ILE A 2 -51.28 -35.98 -32.44
N LEU A 3 -51.61 -34.87 -31.83
CA LEU A 3 -50.80 -33.68 -31.69
C LEU A 3 -49.87 -33.84 -30.47
N ARG A 4 -48.56 -34.03 -30.67
CA ARG A 4 -47.54 -34.07 -29.63
C ARG A 4 -47.08 -32.65 -29.35
N MET A 5 -47.44 -32.12 -28.17
CA MET A 5 -46.82 -30.91 -27.64
C MET A 5 -45.47 -31.25 -27.00
N MET A 6 -44.41 -30.70 -27.58
CA MET A 6 -43.05 -30.72 -27.01
C MET A 6 -42.88 -29.49 -26.08
N PHE A 7 -42.80 -29.75 -24.78
CA PHE A 7 -42.37 -28.76 -23.80
C PHE A 7 -40.84 -28.65 -23.83
N GLY A 8 -40.34 -27.54 -24.40
CA GLY A 8 -38.96 -27.20 -24.29
C GLY A 8 -38.63 -26.56 -22.94
N GLY A 9 -37.93 -27.28 -22.09
CA GLY A 9 -37.46 -26.75 -20.81
C GLY A 9 -36.27 -25.79 -21.03
N LEU A 10 -36.47 -24.51 -20.67
CA LEU A 10 -35.40 -23.51 -20.63
C LEU A 10 -34.63 -23.66 -19.33
N ALA A 11 -33.44 -24.24 -19.39
CA ALA A 11 -32.55 -24.34 -18.25
C ALA A 11 -31.83 -23.00 -18.07
N LEU A 12 -32.15 -22.23 -17.01
CA LEU A 12 -31.43 -21.04 -16.59
C LEU A 12 -30.12 -21.48 -15.93
N ALA A 13 -28.98 -21.29 -16.61
CA ALA A 13 -27.68 -21.46 -15.99
C ALA A 13 -27.35 -20.22 -15.14
N VAL A 14 -27.41 -20.38 -13.82
CA VAL A 14 -26.90 -19.38 -12.86
C VAL A 14 -25.39 -19.50 -12.81
N ALA A 15 -24.68 -18.58 -13.49
CA ALA A 15 -23.23 -18.45 -13.37
C ALA A 15 -22.91 -17.81 -12.01
N ALA A 16 -22.43 -18.63 -11.07
CA ALA A 16 -21.91 -18.15 -9.80
C ALA A 16 -20.57 -17.42 -10.04
N SER A 17 -20.59 -16.11 -9.92
CA SER A 17 -19.39 -15.26 -9.95
C SER A 17 -18.64 -15.35 -8.62
N THR A 18 -17.82 -16.38 -8.44
CA THR A 18 -16.85 -16.51 -7.35
C THR A 18 -15.48 -16.13 -7.89
N GLY A 19 -15.08 -14.87 -7.81
CA GLY A 19 -13.80 -14.51 -8.41
C GLY A 19 -13.21 -13.15 -8.07
N VAL A 20 -13.51 -12.54 -6.93
CA VAL A 20 -12.93 -11.21 -6.61
C VAL A 20 -12.13 -11.15 -5.30
N ALA A 21 -12.16 -12.19 -4.47
CA ALA A 21 -11.48 -12.15 -3.16
C ALA A 21 -9.99 -12.54 -3.17
N ALA A 22 -9.46 -13.11 -4.25
CA ALA A 22 -8.11 -13.69 -4.25
C ALA A 22 -6.98 -12.73 -4.70
N GLN A 23 -7.30 -11.55 -5.23
CA GLN A 23 -6.28 -10.63 -5.77
C GLN A 23 -5.87 -9.49 -4.84
N GLN A 24 -6.48 -9.36 -3.67
CA GLN A 24 -6.14 -8.29 -2.72
C GLN A 24 -5.07 -8.70 -1.68
N ALA A 25 -4.72 -9.98 -1.59
CA ALA A 25 -3.74 -10.47 -0.61
C ALA A 25 -2.29 -10.03 -0.87
N GLY A 26 -1.99 -9.38 -2.00
CA GLY A 26 -0.66 -8.89 -2.35
C GLY A 26 -0.52 -7.35 -2.38
N GLN A 27 -1.63 -6.63 -2.26
CA GLN A 27 -1.61 -5.16 -2.22
C GLN A 27 -2.01 -4.71 -0.81
N GLY A 28 -1.09 -4.09 -0.08
CA GLY A 28 -1.35 -3.58 1.26
C GLY A 28 -2.48 -2.53 1.29
N ASP A 29 -3.11 -2.39 2.45
CA ASP A 29 -4.13 -1.37 2.73
C ASP A 29 -3.46 -0.05 3.15
N ALA A 30 -3.61 0.99 2.33
CA ALA A 30 -3.00 2.29 2.57
C ALA A 30 -3.56 3.00 3.81
N ALA A 31 -4.83 2.80 4.16
CA ALA A 31 -5.43 3.41 5.35
C ALA A 31 -4.89 2.77 6.62
N GLN A 32 -4.79 1.45 6.65
CA GLN A 32 -4.14 0.72 7.73
C GLN A 32 -2.65 1.05 7.80
N GLY A 33 -1.97 1.13 6.65
CA GLY A 33 -0.57 1.52 6.57
C GLY A 33 -0.29 2.89 7.17
N LYS A 34 -1.17 3.87 6.96
CA LYS A 34 -1.10 5.18 7.63
C LYS A 34 -1.21 5.02 9.15
N THR A 35 -2.14 4.20 9.63
CA THR A 35 -2.34 3.98 11.06
C THR A 35 -1.09 3.38 11.69
N THR A 36 -0.53 2.30 11.10
CA THR A 36 0.71 1.67 11.58
C THR A 36 1.91 2.61 11.49
N TYR A 37 2.06 3.35 10.38
CA TYR A 37 3.12 4.34 10.19
C TYR A 37 3.15 5.40 11.30
N MET A 38 1.98 5.84 11.76
CA MET A 38 1.86 6.79 12.86
C MET A 38 2.05 6.11 14.22
N ALA A 39 1.49 4.92 14.43
CA ALA A 39 1.55 4.22 15.71
C ALA A 39 2.98 3.78 16.07
N ASP A 40 3.75 3.33 15.08
CA ASP A 40 5.12 2.84 15.27
C ASP A 40 6.19 3.93 15.18
N GLY A 41 5.79 5.21 15.14
CA GLY A 41 6.69 6.35 15.22
C GLY A 41 7.50 6.64 13.97
N CYS A 42 7.20 6.02 12.82
CA CYS A 42 7.92 6.28 11.56
C CYS A 42 7.91 7.76 11.18
N TYR A 43 6.82 8.46 11.52
CA TYR A 43 6.63 9.89 11.24
C TYR A 43 7.63 10.79 11.96
N GLU A 44 8.20 10.38 13.09
CA GLU A 44 9.12 11.20 13.89
C GLU A 44 10.38 11.56 13.10
N CYS A 45 10.89 10.61 12.32
CA CYS A 45 12.06 10.81 11.50
C CYS A 45 11.73 11.12 10.03
N HIS A 46 10.67 10.50 9.49
CA HIS A 46 10.33 10.56 8.08
C HIS A 46 9.22 11.56 7.74
N GLY A 47 8.63 12.20 8.77
CA GLY A 47 7.55 13.17 8.63
C GLY A 47 6.17 12.52 8.47
N GLY A 48 5.11 13.24 8.86
CA GLY A 48 3.74 12.73 8.93
C GLY A 48 3.13 12.25 7.59
N VAL A 49 3.71 12.67 6.47
CA VAL A 49 3.36 12.22 5.11
C VAL A 49 4.59 11.69 4.36
N GLY A 50 5.55 11.15 5.09
CA GLY A 50 6.75 10.57 4.50
C GLY A 50 7.59 11.55 3.69
N GLN A 51 7.49 12.86 3.96
CA GLN A 51 8.22 13.91 3.24
C GLN A 51 9.70 13.92 3.54
N GLY A 52 10.12 13.26 4.63
CA GLY A 52 11.47 13.28 5.14
C GLY A 52 11.81 14.54 5.92
N GLY A 53 12.99 14.56 6.51
CA GLY A 53 13.58 15.68 7.21
C GLY A 53 15.07 15.78 6.89
N ARG A 54 15.60 17.00 6.90
CA ARG A 54 16.98 17.28 6.46
C ARG A 54 18.04 16.57 7.32
N ALA A 55 17.75 16.35 8.61
CA ALA A 55 18.67 15.77 9.58
C ALA A 55 18.11 14.53 10.29
N THR A 56 16.89 14.08 9.97
CA THR A 56 16.21 13.04 10.71
C THR A 56 16.01 11.76 9.90
N GLY A 57 15.57 11.86 8.65
CA GLY A 57 15.36 10.69 7.81
C GLY A 57 15.02 11.05 6.37
N PRO A 58 15.31 10.15 5.41
CA PRO A 58 15.02 10.41 4.01
C PRO A 58 13.50 10.47 3.74
N ARG A 59 13.16 11.06 2.59
CA ARG A 59 11.80 11.01 2.06
C ARG A 59 11.42 9.56 1.75
N LEU A 60 10.25 9.15 2.22
CA LEU A 60 9.66 7.83 1.95
C LEU A 60 8.45 7.87 1.01
N ALA A 61 7.74 9.02 0.95
CA ALA A 61 6.60 9.18 0.06
C ALA A 61 7.02 8.88 -1.39
N ARG A 62 6.32 7.93 -2.04
CA ARG A 62 6.63 7.44 -3.38
C ARG A 62 8.04 6.85 -3.48
N THR A 63 8.48 6.14 -2.43
CA THR A 63 9.80 5.47 -2.44
C THR A 63 9.97 4.61 -3.70
N GLN A 64 11.19 4.66 -4.26
CA GLN A 64 11.57 3.84 -5.43
C GLN A 64 12.13 2.47 -5.01
N LEU A 65 12.26 2.21 -3.72
CA LEU A 65 12.66 0.88 -3.25
C LEU A 65 11.57 -0.14 -3.60
N PRO A 66 11.93 -1.29 -4.19
CA PRO A 66 11.01 -2.42 -4.26
C PRO A 66 10.60 -2.86 -2.85
N ILE A 67 9.40 -3.43 -2.71
CA ILE A 67 8.85 -3.80 -1.39
C ILE A 67 9.78 -4.72 -0.58
N ASP A 68 10.50 -5.62 -1.22
CA ASP A 68 11.43 -6.52 -0.54
C ASP A 68 12.64 -5.78 0.02
N ALA A 69 13.18 -4.82 -0.72
CA ALA A 69 14.25 -3.94 -0.23
C ALA A 69 13.75 -3.00 0.88
N PHE A 70 12.51 -2.53 0.77
CA PHE A 70 11.86 -1.74 1.82
C PHE A 70 11.70 -2.57 3.11
N ARG A 71 11.23 -3.81 3.01
CA ARG A 71 11.14 -4.75 4.15
C ARG A 71 12.51 -5.00 4.74
N GLN A 72 13.51 -5.27 3.91
CA GLN A 72 14.89 -5.50 4.37
C GLN A 72 15.42 -4.31 5.16
N GLN A 73 15.17 -3.06 4.69
CA GLN A 73 15.58 -1.85 5.39
C GLN A 73 14.91 -1.71 6.76
N LEU A 74 13.67 -2.16 6.93
CA LEU A 74 13.00 -2.19 8.24
C LEU A 74 13.60 -3.22 9.18
N ARG A 75 13.99 -4.40 8.67
CA ARG A 75 14.55 -5.51 9.47
C ARG A 75 16.03 -5.30 9.84
N GLN A 76 16.78 -4.74 8.90
CA GLN A 76 18.23 -4.50 9.04
C GLN A 76 18.55 -3.09 8.53
N PRO A 77 18.17 -2.06 9.30
CA PRO A 77 18.32 -0.69 8.86
C PRO A 77 19.78 -0.28 8.76
N SER A 78 20.06 0.60 7.83
CA SER A 78 21.31 1.36 7.80
C SER A 78 21.20 2.61 8.68
N ASN A 79 22.36 3.10 9.14
CA ASN A 79 22.49 4.30 9.96
C ASN A 79 21.72 4.22 11.30
N GLU A 80 21.14 5.33 11.73
CA GLU A 80 20.52 5.48 13.05
C GLU A 80 19.05 5.02 13.12
N MET A 81 18.48 4.53 12.02
CA MET A 81 17.12 4.01 12.02
C MET A 81 17.03 2.78 12.93
N PRO A 82 16.06 2.70 13.87
CA PRO A 82 15.88 1.50 14.69
C PRO A 82 15.36 0.32 13.85
N PRO A 83 15.75 -0.93 14.18
CA PRO A 83 15.19 -2.11 13.53
C PRO A 83 13.76 -2.38 14.01
N TYR A 84 12.90 -2.75 13.08
CA TYR A 84 11.53 -3.20 13.34
C TYR A 84 11.44 -4.70 13.05
N GLU A 85 11.46 -5.52 14.12
CA GLU A 85 11.31 -6.96 14.00
C GLU A 85 9.89 -7.36 13.54
N SER A 86 9.75 -8.58 13.00
CA SER A 86 8.46 -9.07 12.49
C SER A 86 7.39 -9.26 13.58
N GLY A 87 7.80 -9.34 14.84
CA GLY A 87 6.89 -9.34 15.99
C GLY A 87 6.37 -7.96 16.39
N VAL A 88 7.00 -6.89 15.91
CA VAL A 88 6.59 -5.49 16.15
C VAL A 88 5.81 -4.95 14.94
N VAL A 89 6.38 -5.10 13.74
CA VAL A 89 5.72 -4.75 12.48
C VAL A 89 5.72 -5.99 11.59
N SER A 90 4.59 -6.66 11.47
CA SER A 90 4.44 -7.86 10.64
C SER A 90 4.67 -7.57 9.16
N ASP A 91 4.89 -8.60 8.34
CA ASP A 91 5.05 -8.43 6.89
C ASP A 91 3.78 -7.90 6.19
N ALA A 92 2.60 -8.18 6.76
CA ALA A 92 1.35 -7.58 6.29
C ALA A 92 1.30 -6.08 6.59
N GLU A 93 1.72 -5.65 7.76
CA GLU A 93 1.82 -4.23 8.12
C GLU A 93 2.89 -3.51 7.30
N VAL A 94 4.01 -4.15 6.99
CA VAL A 94 5.00 -3.62 6.04
C VAL A 94 4.38 -3.38 4.67
N ALA A 95 3.57 -4.33 4.16
CA ALA A 95 2.86 -4.15 2.89
C ALA A 95 1.85 -2.99 2.96
N ASN A 96 1.14 -2.85 4.08
CA ASN A 96 0.21 -1.74 4.32
C ASN A 96 0.94 -0.39 4.36
N ILE A 97 2.04 -0.27 5.12
CA ILE A 97 2.86 0.94 5.17
C ILE A 97 3.38 1.29 3.77
N TYR A 98 3.86 0.30 3.03
CA TYR A 98 4.34 0.51 1.67
C TYR A 98 3.23 1.04 0.76
N ALA A 99 2.02 0.46 0.83
CA ALA A 99 0.86 0.95 0.08
C ALA A 99 0.49 2.39 0.46
N TYR A 100 0.54 2.75 1.74
CA TYR A 100 0.35 4.11 2.20
C TYR A 100 1.37 5.06 1.57
N LEU A 101 2.66 4.75 1.66
CA LEU A 101 3.72 5.59 1.12
C LEU A 101 3.62 5.75 -0.40
N GLN A 102 3.19 4.71 -1.13
CA GLN A 102 2.94 4.77 -2.57
C GLN A 102 1.68 5.58 -2.94
N SER A 103 0.70 5.68 -2.05
CA SER A 103 -0.51 6.48 -2.26
C SER A 103 -0.31 7.99 -2.10
N LEU A 104 0.81 8.39 -1.49
CA LEU A 104 1.11 9.80 -1.23
C LEU A 104 1.47 10.54 -2.53
N PRO A 105 1.20 11.86 -2.60
CA PRO A 105 1.54 12.65 -3.77
C PRO A 105 3.06 12.78 -3.95
N GLU A 106 3.49 12.95 -5.17
CA GLU A 106 4.87 13.31 -5.47
C GLU A 106 5.22 14.70 -4.91
N ALA A 107 6.51 14.92 -4.65
CA ALA A 107 6.98 16.25 -4.31
C ALA A 107 6.78 17.19 -5.50
N LYS A 108 6.28 18.39 -5.23
CA LYS A 108 6.23 19.43 -6.26
C LYS A 108 7.66 19.81 -6.66
N ALA A 109 7.89 19.96 -7.95
CA ALA A 109 9.15 20.53 -8.42
C ALA A 109 9.28 21.99 -7.93
N ALA A 110 10.49 22.45 -7.64
CA ALA A 110 10.73 23.81 -7.12
C ALA A 110 10.08 24.89 -8.00
N LYS A 111 10.13 24.72 -9.33
CA LYS A 111 9.47 25.60 -10.30
C LYS A 111 7.95 25.71 -10.15
N ASP A 112 7.30 24.71 -9.53
CA ASP A 112 5.86 24.63 -9.35
C ASP A 112 5.41 25.13 -7.95
N ILE A 113 6.35 25.68 -7.17
CA ILE A 113 6.12 26.27 -5.86
C ILE A 113 6.21 27.79 -5.99
N PRO A 114 5.06 28.52 -5.96
CA PRO A 114 5.06 29.97 -6.21
C PRO A 114 5.99 30.77 -5.29
N LEU A 115 6.11 30.37 -4.01
CA LEU A 115 6.97 31.03 -3.03
C LEU A 115 8.47 30.93 -3.33
N LEU A 116 8.90 29.97 -4.16
CA LEU A 116 10.30 29.80 -4.54
C LEU A 116 10.66 30.52 -5.84
N ASN A 117 9.67 31.13 -6.51
CA ASN A 117 9.82 31.76 -7.83
C ASN A 117 9.51 33.29 -7.78
N GLN A 118 9.73 33.91 -6.60
CA GLN A 118 9.58 35.37 -6.40
C GLN A 118 10.90 36.10 -6.66
#